data_de3b096eb13d42d0d3c25b133914a7b7
#
_entry.id   de3b096eb13d42d0d3c25b133914a7b7
#
_cell.length_a   1.000
_cell.length_b   1.000
_cell.length_c   1.000
_cell.angle_alpha   90.00
_cell.angle_beta   90.00
_cell.angle_gamma   90.00
#
_symmetry.space_group_name_H-M   'P 1'
#
loop_
_entity.id
_entity.type
_entity.pdbx_description
1 polymer ?
#
loop_
_entity_poly.entity_id
_entity_poly.type
_entity_poly.pdbx_seq_one_letter_code
_entity_poly.pdbx_strand_id
1 'polypeptide(L)'
;MVDSQPHPDSYYFASANRQTDYPEFSGTESCDVCVIGGGVTGLSSALHLSERGYRVILLEGNQIGWGASGRNGGQRIFGYSCEMSKIRSLVGVDDAKKLWDLSLESLELTRQLIHDHQIQCDWTDGQMHAAIKPRQHRELELWRAELSADYQYDHLELWTGNELKSKINTDRYLAGLYDSNSGHLHPLNYTLGLADAAEKQGVFIYEKTMVREVREGSRIKVITSKGDVSCSYLILAGNAYLSGISGQIHKKLMPVGTYIGATDPLGKEKARELITNNMAVADINFV
;
A
#
# COMPACT_ATOMS: atom_id res chain seq x y z
N MET A 1 26.03 -11.14 -5.77
CA MET A 1 24.86 -11.60 -4.95
C MET A 1 24.51 -10.43 -4.06
N VAL A 2 23.31 -9.98 -4.06
CA VAL A 2 22.90 -8.88 -3.14
C VAL A 2 22.53 -9.56 -1.83
N ASP A 3 23.33 -9.33 -0.80
CA ASP A 3 23.01 -9.77 0.56
C ASP A 3 21.80 -8.99 1.05
N SER A 4 21.08 -9.55 2.06
CA SER A 4 19.94 -8.87 2.67
C SER A 4 20.39 -7.49 3.20
N GLN A 5 19.56 -6.48 2.96
CA GLN A 5 19.85 -5.11 3.38
C GLN A 5 18.99 -4.74 4.58
N PRO A 6 19.55 -3.98 5.55
CA PRO A 6 18.74 -3.42 6.62
C PRO A 6 17.76 -2.38 6.06
N HIS A 7 16.74 -2.02 6.85
CA HIS A 7 15.91 -0.89 6.52
C HIS A 7 16.75 0.38 6.28
N PRO A 8 16.41 1.20 5.28
CA PRO A 8 17.05 2.49 5.11
C PRO A 8 16.78 3.39 6.32
N ASP A 9 17.72 4.29 6.61
CA ASP A 9 17.55 5.34 7.61
C ASP A 9 16.47 6.32 7.12
N SER A 10 15.25 6.15 7.60
CA SER A 10 14.08 6.90 7.21
C SER A 10 13.21 7.25 8.41
N TYR A 11 12.37 8.28 8.26
CA TYR A 11 11.38 8.63 9.26
C TYR A 11 10.56 7.42 9.70
N TYR A 12 10.08 6.62 8.78
CA TYR A 12 9.23 5.46 9.09
C TYR A 12 9.97 4.37 9.86
N PHE A 13 11.25 4.14 9.59
CA PHE A 13 12.03 3.19 10.35
C PHE A 13 12.37 3.72 11.75
N ALA A 14 12.73 5.01 11.84
CA ALA A 14 13.04 5.66 13.12
C ALA A 14 11.82 5.77 14.06
N SER A 15 10.61 5.85 13.51
CA SER A 15 9.34 5.96 14.27
C SER A 15 8.51 4.67 14.30
N ALA A 16 9.07 3.56 13.83
CA ALA A 16 8.41 2.27 13.85
C ALA A 16 8.14 1.80 15.29
N ASN A 17 6.95 1.26 15.53
CA ASN A 17 6.52 0.76 16.84
C ASN A 17 7.35 -0.44 17.31
N ARG A 18 7.89 -1.21 16.37
CA ARG A 18 8.74 -2.37 16.63
C ARG A 18 9.67 -2.66 15.46
N GLN A 19 10.63 -3.53 15.68
CA GLN A 19 11.43 -4.17 14.65
C GLN A 19 11.09 -5.65 14.60
N THR A 20 11.25 -6.28 13.44
CA THR A 20 11.09 -7.71 13.26
C THR A 20 12.44 -8.42 13.34
N ASP A 21 12.43 -9.66 13.75
CA ASP A 21 13.58 -10.57 13.72
C ASP A 21 13.09 -12.00 13.45
N TYR A 22 12.35 -12.16 12.35
CA TYR A 22 11.95 -13.49 11.90
C TYR A 22 13.16 -14.30 11.45
N PRO A 23 13.17 -15.62 11.69
CA PRO A 23 14.30 -16.47 11.33
C PRO A 23 14.55 -16.47 9.82
N GLU A 24 15.79 -16.68 9.42
CA GLU A 24 16.13 -17.03 8.05
C GLU A 24 15.73 -18.47 7.75
N PHE A 25 15.14 -18.72 6.57
CA PHE A 25 14.73 -20.04 6.16
C PHE A 25 15.93 -20.94 5.91
N SER A 26 15.87 -22.18 6.41
CA SER A 26 16.87 -23.21 6.12
C SER A 26 16.22 -24.61 6.07
N GLY A 27 16.78 -25.49 5.26
CA GLY A 27 16.32 -26.88 5.14
C GLY A 27 15.29 -27.08 4.02
N THR A 28 14.43 -28.06 4.16
CA THR A 28 13.41 -28.42 3.17
C THR A 28 12.03 -28.47 3.84
N GLU A 29 11.10 -27.69 3.32
CA GLU A 29 9.74 -27.59 3.82
C GLU A 29 8.70 -27.79 2.70
N SER A 30 7.47 -28.07 3.10
CA SER A 30 6.34 -28.12 2.18
C SER A 30 5.16 -27.31 2.74
N CYS A 31 4.41 -26.66 1.85
CA CYS A 31 3.20 -25.93 2.20
C CYS A 31 2.16 -26.01 1.07
N ASP A 32 0.97 -25.47 1.32
CA ASP A 32 -0.03 -25.31 0.27
C ASP A 32 0.32 -24.10 -0.59
N VAL A 33 0.62 -22.97 0.04
CA VAL A 33 0.94 -21.70 -0.62
C VAL A 33 2.27 -21.15 -0.13
N CYS A 34 3.17 -20.86 -1.06
CA CYS A 34 4.37 -20.07 -0.78
C CYS A 34 4.16 -18.65 -1.29
N VAL A 35 4.48 -17.65 -0.45
CA VAL A 35 4.39 -16.22 -0.78
C VAL A 35 5.78 -15.63 -0.83
N ILE A 36 6.16 -14.99 -1.93
CA ILE A 36 7.44 -14.30 -2.07
C ILE A 36 7.23 -12.79 -1.95
N GLY A 37 7.72 -12.20 -0.86
CA GLY A 37 7.67 -10.79 -0.55
C GLY A 37 6.84 -10.46 0.69
N GLY A 38 7.47 -9.83 1.69
CA GLY A 38 6.91 -9.42 2.99
C GLY A 38 6.37 -7.98 2.99
N GLY A 39 5.78 -7.54 1.88
CA GLY A 39 5.05 -6.29 1.77
C GLY A 39 3.54 -6.46 2.05
N VAL A 40 2.77 -5.37 1.95
CA VAL A 40 1.31 -5.37 2.19
C VAL A 40 0.60 -6.45 1.38
N THR A 41 0.91 -6.58 0.09
CA THR A 41 0.27 -7.58 -0.79
C THR A 41 0.56 -9.01 -0.31
N GLY A 42 1.81 -9.32 -0.01
CA GLY A 42 2.19 -10.67 0.42
C GLY A 42 1.61 -11.03 1.78
N LEU A 43 1.68 -10.12 2.73
CA LEU A 43 1.17 -10.32 4.09
C LEU A 43 -0.36 -10.44 4.14
N SER A 44 -1.07 -9.55 3.43
CA SER A 44 -2.54 -9.64 3.32
C SER A 44 -2.97 -10.95 2.65
N SER A 45 -2.29 -11.35 1.56
CA SER A 45 -2.57 -12.64 0.92
C SER A 45 -2.30 -13.83 1.85
N ALA A 46 -1.18 -13.80 2.56
CA ALA A 46 -0.81 -14.87 3.49
C ALA A 46 -1.80 -14.99 4.66
N LEU A 47 -2.20 -13.86 5.24
CA LEU A 47 -3.20 -13.79 6.31
C LEU A 47 -4.52 -14.43 5.86
N HIS A 48 -5.13 -13.93 4.79
CA HIS A 48 -6.43 -14.41 4.33
C HIS A 48 -6.41 -15.87 3.82
N LEU A 49 -5.29 -16.35 3.32
CA LEU A 49 -5.15 -17.77 2.96
C LEU A 49 -5.03 -18.64 4.20
N SER A 50 -4.29 -18.20 5.21
CA SER A 50 -4.19 -18.93 6.48
C SER A 50 -5.54 -18.97 7.22
N GLU A 51 -6.33 -17.91 7.20
CA GLU A 51 -7.72 -17.88 7.72
C GLU A 51 -8.62 -18.91 7.03
N ARG A 52 -8.34 -19.24 5.77
CA ARG A 52 -9.05 -20.27 5.01
C ARG A 52 -8.51 -21.67 5.20
N GLY A 53 -7.54 -21.85 6.12
CA GLY A 53 -6.98 -23.13 6.49
C GLY A 53 -5.81 -23.64 5.63
N TYR A 54 -5.27 -22.80 4.72
CA TYR A 54 -4.07 -23.16 3.97
C TYR A 54 -2.83 -23.05 4.85
N ARG A 55 -1.91 -24.02 4.71
CA ARG A 55 -0.56 -23.89 5.26
C ARG A 55 0.25 -22.92 4.40
N VAL A 56 0.59 -21.75 4.95
CA VAL A 56 1.27 -20.68 4.22
C VAL A 56 2.70 -20.49 4.74
N ILE A 57 3.67 -20.38 3.83
CA ILE A 57 5.05 -19.95 4.09
C ILE A 57 5.29 -18.66 3.32
N LEU A 58 5.75 -17.61 4.03
CA LEU A 58 6.13 -16.33 3.45
C LEU A 58 7.65 -16.13 3.55
N LEU A 59 8.27 -15.82 2.39
CA LEU A 59 9.70 -15.60 2.26
C LEU A 59 9.97 -14.15 1.87
N GLU A 60 10.66 -13.39 2.74
CA GLU A 60 11.08 -12.02 2.51
C GLU A 60 12.61 -11.96 2.36
N GLY A 61 13.08 -11.32 1.29
CA GLY A 61 14.51 -11.22 0.99
C GLY A 61 15.30 -10.36 1.97
N ASN A 62 14.65 -9.36 2.55
CA ASN A 62 15.24 -8.45 3.53
C ASN A 62 14.52 -8.57 4.87
N GLN A 63 13.83 -7.52 5.30
CA GLN A 63 12.95 -7.48 6.47
C GLN A 63 11.53 -7.10 6.05
N ILE A 64 10.55 -7.46 6.85
CA ILE A 64 9.15 -7.11 6.60
C ILE A 64 9.01 -5.61 6.35
N GLY A 65 8.33 -5.24 5.25
CA GLY A 65 8.11 -3.85 4.88
C GLY A 65 9.34 -3.11 4.35
N TRP A 66 10.47 -3.77 4.13
CA TRP A 66 11.69 -3.14 3.60
C TRP A 66 11.48 -2.43 2.26
N GLY A 67 10.65 -2.98 1.40
CA GLY A 67 10.32 -2.43 0.08
C GLY A 67 9.39 -1.22 0.14
N ALA A 68 8.66 -0.97 -0.94
CA ALA A 68 7.74 0.16 -1.09
C ALA A 68 6.63 0.19 -0.03
N SER A 69 6.24 -0.96 0.53
CA SER A 69 5.18 -1.05 1.54
C SER A 69 5.51 -0.31 2.84
N GLY A 70 6.78 -0.25 3.24
CA GLY A 70 7.19 0.50 4.43
C GLY A 70 7.71 1.91 4.13
N ARG A 71 7.70 2.36 2.87
CA ARG A 71 8.36 3.60 2.41
C ARG A 71 7.52 4.38 1.40
N ASN A 72 6.21 4.43 1.57
CA ASN A 72 5.30 5.20 0.73
C ASN A 72 4.67 6.35 1.53
N GLY A 73 3.87 7.20 0.88
CA GLY A 73 3.21 8.35 1.54
C GLY A 73 2.13 7.98 2.55
N GLY A 74 1.86 6.71 2.75
CA GLY A 74 0.86 6.22 3.71
C GLY A 74 -0.59 6.45 3.31
N GLN A 75 -0.83 7.10 2.18
CA GLN A 75 -2.18 7.41 1.71
C GLN A 75 -2.97 6.14 1.38
N ARG A 76 -4.22 6.12 1.82
CA ARG A 76 -5.22 5.09 1.51
C ARG A 76 -6.40 5.81 0.90
N ILE A 77 -6.53 5.72 -0.40
CA ILE A 77 -7.50 6.45 -1.21
C ILE A 77 -8.22 5.48 -2.15
N PHE A 78 -9.44 5.85 -2.54
CA PHE A 78 -10.21 5.11 -3.53
C PHE A 78 -9.59 5.20 -4.93
N GLY A 79 -10.05 4.34 -5.84
CA GLY A 79 -9.70 4.37 -7.25
C GLY A 79 -8.41 3.62 -7.60
N TYR A 80 -7.87 3.98 -8.74
CA TYR A 80 -6.74 3.31 -9.39
C TYR A 80 -5.70 4.35 -9.83
N SER A 81 -4.60 3.89 -10.41
CA SER A 81 -3.55 4.77 -10.98
C SER A 81 -3.99 5.54 -12.24
N CYS A 82 -5.23 5.38 -12.69
CA CYS A 82 -5.84 6.14 -13.77
C CYS A 82 -7.29 6.48 -13.43
N GLU A 83 -7.85 7.47 -14.12
CA GLU A 83 -9.23 7.91 -13.93
C GLU A 83 -10.25 6.83 -14.33
N MET A 84 -11.41 6.83 -13.68
CA MET A 84 -12.50 5.88 -13.94
C MET A 84 -13.03 5.98 -15.36
N SER A 85 -13.04 7.16 -15.96
CA SER A 85 -13.34 7.38 -17.39
C SER A 85 -12.47 6.54 -18.31
N LYS A 86 -11.16 6.43 -18.00
CA LYS A 86 -10.24 5.57 -18.75
C LYS A 86 -10.56 4.10 -18.54
N ILE A 87 -10.81 3.67 -17.32
CA ILE A 87 -11.19 2.28 -17.01
C ILE A 87 -12.48 1.92 -17.76
N ARG A 88 -13.50 2.78 -17.70
CA ARG A 88 -14.75 2.60 -18.44
C ARG A 88 -14.55 2.45 -19.95
N SER A 89 -13.63 3.21 -20.51
CA SER A 89 -13.29 3.09 -21.95
C SER A 89 -12.66 1.75 -22.33
N LEU A 90 -12.00 1.08 -21.39
CA LEU A 90 -11.30 -0.18 -21.62
C LEU A 90 -12.17 -1.42 -21.38
N VAL A 91 -13.02 -1.39 -20.36
CA VAL A 91 -13.77 -2.58 -19.90
C VAL A 91 -15.29 -2.43 -19.98
N GLY A 92 -15.80 -1.25 -20.34
CA GLY A 92 -17.25 -0.95 -20.37
C GLY A 92 -17.78 -0.48 -19.02
N VAL A 93 -19.06 -0.07 -19.02
CA VAL A 93 -19.70 0.58 -17.86
C VAL A 93 -19.86 -0.38 -16.68
N ASP A 94 -20.36 -1.59 -16.92
CA ASP A 94 -20.69 -2.55 -15.87
C ASP A 94 -19.44 -3.06 -15.14
N ASP A 95 -18.37 -3.36 -15.87
CA ASP A 95 -17.12 -3.82 -15.26
C ASP A 95 -16.34 -2.66 -14.62
N ALA A 96 -16.44 -1.44 -15.15
CA ALA A 96 -15.90 -0.26 -14.49
C ALA A 96 -16.58 -0.01 -13.14
N LYS A 97 -17.88 -0.23 -13.03
CA LYS A 97 -18.61 -0.11 -11.75
C LYS A 97 -18.13 -1.17 -10.75
N LYS A 98 -17.99 -2.43 -11.16
CA LYS A 98 -17.43 -3.48 -10.30
C LYS A 98 -16.02 -3.15 -9.81
N LEU A 99 -15.17 -2.60 -10.68
CA LEU A 99 -13.82 -2.16 -10.30
C LEU A 99 -13.87 -0.99 -9.32
N TRP A 100 -14.79 -0.03 -9.53
CA TRP A 100 -15.03 1.05 -8.56
C TRP A 100 -15.40 0.49 -7.18
N ASP A 101 -16.41 -0.38 -7.11
CA ASP A 101 -16.87 -1.00 -5.88
C ASP A 101 -15.70 -1.76 -5.19
N LEU A 102 -14.88 -2.50 -5.95
CA LEU A 102 -13.70 -3.18 -5.43
C LEU A 102 -12.67 -2.20 -4.85
N SER A 103 -12.53 -1.00 -5.41
CA SER A 103 -11.62 0.01 -4.86
C SER A 103 -12.10 0.55 -3.50
N LEU A 104 -13.41 0.72 -3.33
CA LEU A 104 -14.01 1.10 -2.05
C LEU A 104 -13.90 -0.04 -1.02
N GLU A 105 -14.17 -1.27 -1.44
CA GLU A 105 -14.00 -2.46 -0.60
C GLU A 105 -12.56 -2.57 -0.08
N SER A 106 -11.56 -2.22 -0.89
CA SER A 106 -10.15 -2.25 -0.46
C SER A 106 -9.83 -1.24 0.65
N LEU A 107 -10.47 -0.07 0.63
CA LEU A 107 -10.37 0.93 1.70
C LEU A 107 -10.98 0.41 3.00
N GLU A 108 -12.19 -0.13 2.90
CA GLU A 108 -12.90 -0.68 4.05
C GLU A 108 -12.16 -1.89 4.64
N LEU A 109 -11.66 -2.79 3.79
CA LEU A 109 -10.82 -3.91 4.24
C LEU A 109 -9.59 -3.43 5.00
N THR A 110 -8.96 -2.34 4.57
CA THR A 110 -7.82 -1.76 5.30
C THR A 110 -8.20 -1.33 6.70
N ARG A 111 -9.36 -0.63 6.87
CA ARG A 111 -9.88 -0.23 8.18
C ARG A 111 -10.26 -1.43 9.05
N GLN A 112 -10.91 -2.40 8.44
CA GLN A 112 -11.31 -3.63 9.12
C GLN A 112 -10.08 -4.39 9.66
N LEU A 113 -9.04 -4.57 8.85
CA LEU A 113 -7.79 -5.21 9.29
C LEU A 113 -7.12 -4.43 10.44
N ILE A 114 -7.10 -3.09 10.36
CA ILE A 114 -6.58 -2.24 11.44
C ILE A 114 -7.37 -2.47 12.73
N HIS A 115 -8.69 -2.47 12.64
CA HIS A 115 -9.58 -2.66 13.79
C HIS A 115 -9.46 -4.08 14.37
N ASP A 116 -9.63 -5.11 13.56
CA ASP A 116 -9.75 -6.50 14.01
C ASP A 116 -8.43 -7.03 14.58
N HIS A 117 -7.31 -6.60 14.02
CA HIS A 117 -5.98 -6.96 14.49
C HIS A 117 -5.34 -5.90 15.39
N GLN A 118 -6.07 -4.82 15.72
CA GLN A 118 -5.61 -3.72 16.61
C GLN A 118 -4.26 -3.12 16.15
N ILE A 119 -4.10 -2.93 14.85
CA ILE A 119 -2.85 -2.44 14.26
C ILE A 119 -2.64 -0.97 14.62
N GLN A 120 -1.58 -0.68 15.34
CA GLN A 120 -1.19 0.67 15.74
C GLN A 120 -0.40 1.34 14.60
N CYS A 121 -1.10 2.01 13.69
CA CYS A 121 -0.50 2.61 12.49
C CYS A 121 -0.90 4.07 12.26
N ASP A 122 -1.33 4.78 13.29
CA ASP A 122 -1.65 6.21 13.25
C ASP A 122 -2.63 6.58 12.12
N TRP A 123 -3.68 5.75 11.95
CA TRP A 123 -4.71 6.05 10.96
C TRP A 123 -5.32 7.43 11.21
N THR A 124 -5.40 8.24 10.15
CA THR A 124 -6.03 9.56 10.16
C THR A 124 -6.96 9.68 8.95
N ASP A 125 -8.21 10.06 9.18
CA ASP A 125 -9.19 10.30 8.12
C ASP A 125 -8.90 11.59 7.36
N GLY A 126 -9.26 11.57 6.09
CA GLY A 126 -9.23 12.72 5.20
C GLY A 126 -8.05 12.73 4.24
N GLN A 127 -8.43 12.94 2.98
CA GLN A 127 -7.51 13.18 1.88
C GLN A 127 -8.03 14.36 1.05
N MET A 128 -7.17 15.29 0.67
CA MET A 128 -7.53 16.41 -0.18
C MET A 128 -6.71 16.39 -1.48
N HIS A 129 -7.39 16.47 -2.61
CA HIS A 129 -6.78 16.76 -3.90
C HIS A 129 -6.81 18.27 -4.15
N ALA A 130 -5.65 18.90 -4.33
CA ALA A 130 -5.50 20.33 -4.36
C ALA A 130 -5.22 20.86 -5.77
N ALA A 131 -5.91 21.92 -6.15
CA ALA A 131 -5.74 22.62 -7.43
C ALA A 131 -4.90 23.89 -7.25
N ILE A 132 -3.86 24.03 -8.09
CA ILE A 132 -2.99 25.23 -8.14
C ILE A 132 -3.43 26.18 -9.26
N LYS A 133 -4.06 25.64 -10.32
CA LYS A 133 -4.43 26.40 -11.53
C LYS A 133 -5.96 26.43 -11.71
N PRO A 134 -6.54 27.47 -12.31
CA PRO A 134 -8.00 27.54 -12.57
C PRO A 134 -8.52 26.34 -13.36
N ARG A 135 -7.76 25.81 -14.32
CA ARG A 135 -8.12 24.61 -15.06
C ARG A 135 -8.29 23.40 -14.13
N GLN A 136 -7.38 23.23 -13.20
CA GLN A 136 -7.41 22.12 -12.24
C GLN A 136 -8.59 22.24 -11.27
N HIS A 137 -8.99 23.44 -10.86
CA HIS A 137 -10.20 23.65 -10.08
C HIS A 137 -11.42 23.10 -10.83
N ARG A 138 -11.56 23.44 -12.12
CA ARG A 138 -12.64 22.93 -12.95
C ARG A 138 -12.58 21.42 -13.16
N GLU A 139 -11.39 20.84 -13.24
CA GLU A 139 -11.18 19.38 -13.28
C GLU A 139 -11.71 18.71 -11.99
N LEU A 140 -11.45 19.29 -10.82
CA LEU A 140 -11.98 18.77 -9.55
C LEU A 140 -13.51 18.86 -9.46
N GLU A 141 -14.13 19.94 -9.96
CA GLU A 141 -15.59 20.07 -10.04
C GLU A 141 -16.22 18.99 -10.91
N LEU A 142 -15.64 18.75 -12.10
CA LEU A 142 -16.10 17.74 -13.03
C LEU A 142 -15.92 16.33 -12.46
N TRP A 143 -14.79 16.07 -11.83
CA TRP A 143 -14.51 14.79 -11.21
C TRP A 143 -15.48 14.48 -10.06
N ARG A 144 -15.76 15.45 -9.19
CA ARG A 144 -16.79 15.33 -8.16
C ARG A 144 -18.16 15.00 -8.75
N ALA A 145 -18.55 15.73 -9.80
CA ALA A 145 -19.85 15.51 -10.46
C ALA A 145 -19.94 14.12 -11.11
N GLU A 146 -18.88 13.65 -11.77
CA GLU A 146 -18.81 12.30 -12.34
C GLU A 146 -18.96 11.23 -11.26
N LEU A 147 -18.20 11.33 -10.16
CA LEU A 147 -18.24 10.32 -9.10
C LEU A 147 -19.59 10.26 -8.39
N SER A 148 -20.23 11.40 -8.17
CA SER A 148 -21.58 11.44 -7.61
C SER A 148 -22.62 10.85 -8.59
N ALA A 149 -22.61 11.24 -9.87
CA ALA A 149 -23.59 10.83 -10.85
C ALA A 149 -23.47 9.36 -11.27
N ASP A 150 -22.24 8.91 -11.58
CA ASP A 150 -22.00 7.58 -12.19
C ASP A 150 -21.77 6.50 -11.12
N TYR A 151 -21.26 6.86 -9.95
CA TYR A 151 -20.84 5.90 -8.90
C TYR A 151 -21.52 6.12 -7.54
N GLN A 152 -22.44 7.08 -7.41
CA GLN A 152 -23.13 7.44 -6.17
C GLN A 152 -22.18 7.71 -5.00
N TYR A 153 -21.02 8.32 -5.31
CA TYR A 153 -20.00 8.62 -4.32
C TYR A 153 -20.11 10.10 -3.88
N ASP A 154 -20.78 10.33 -2.75
CA ASP A 154 -21.12 11.67 -2.24
C ASP A 154 -20.27 12.11 -1.03
N HIS A 155 -19.13 11.44 -0.79
CA HIS A 155 -18.20 11.77 0.30
C HIS A 155 -17.26 12.95 -0.01
N LEU A 156 -17.38 13.53 -1.21
CA LEU A 156 -16.48 14.57 -1.70
C LEU A 156 -17.02 15.97 -1.41
N GLU A 157 -16.21 16.78 -0.74
CA GLU A 157 -16.48 18.20 -0.48
C GLU A 157 -15.50 19.06 -1.28
N LEU A 158 -16.01 20.07 -2.00
CA LEU A 158 -15.17 21.02 -2.72
C LEU A 158 -15.00 22.29 -1.89
N TRP A 159 -13.82 22.53 -1.39
CA TRP A 159 -13.45 23.71 -0.61
C TRP A 159 -12.76 24.77 -1.44
N THR A 160 -13.16 26.02 -1.28
CA THR A 160 -12.58 27.18 -1.98
C THR A 160 -12.48 28.39 -1.06
N GLY A 161 -11.73 29.41 -1.47
CA GLY A 161 -11.65 30.68 -0.77
C GLY A 161 -11.33 30.55 0.72
N ASN A 162 -12.17 31.19 1.57
CA ASN A 162 -11.94 31.21 3.03
C ASN A 162 -12.13 29.83 3.68
N GLU A 163 -13.01 28.99 3.14
CA GLU A 163 -13.20 27.63 3.64
C GLU A 163 -11.91 26.81 3.46
N LEU A 164 -11.33 26.79 2.27
CA LEU A 164 -10.06 26.12 2.01
C LEU A 164 -8.95 26.65 2.92
N LYS A 165 -8.84 27.97 3.08
CA LYS A 165 -7.85 28.61 3.96
C LYS A 165 -8.02 28.24 5.43
N SER A 166 -9.24 27.94 5.87
CA SER A 166 -9.48 27.46 7.24
C SER A 166 -9.03 26.02 7.46
N LYS A 167 -8.80 25.23 6.41
CA LYS A 167 -8.37 23.83 6.47
C LYS A 167 -6.86 23.68 6.25
N ILE A 168 -6.29 24.49 5.36
CA ILE A 168 -4.86 24.49 5.04
C ILE A 168 -4.35 25.92 4.92
N ASN A 169 -3.34 26.24 5.74
CA ASN A 169 -2.78 27.58 5.84
C ASN A 169 -1.77 27.85 4.72
N THR A 170 -2.28 28.08 3.51
CA THR A 170 -1.47 28.44 2.35
C THR A 170 -2.29 29.21 1.31
N ASP A 171 -1.63 30.09 0.58
CA ASP A 171 -2.21 30.79 -0.59
C ASP A 171 -1.93 30.07 -1.91
N ARG A 172 -1.24 28.91 -1.87
CA ARG A 172 -0.84 28.17 -3.07
C ARG A 172 -2.02 27.53 -3.79
N TYR A 173 -3.04 27.08 -3.06
CA TYR A 173 -4.14 26.33 -3.62
C TYR A 173 -5.38 27.20 -3.85
N LEU A 174 -6.02 27.01 -5.01
CA LEU A 174 -7.26 27.70 -5.42
C LEU A 174 -8.51 26.93 -5.01
N ALA A 175 -8.43 25.60 -4.99
CA ALA A 175 -9.49 24.70 -4.59
C ALA A 175 -8.89 23.41 -3.99
N GLY A 176 -9.66 22.74 -3.16
CA GLY A 176 -9.37 21.41 -2.63
C GLY A 176 -10.60 20.54 -2.70
N LEU A 177 -10.49 19.36 -3.29
CA LEU A 177 -11.51 18.32 -3.25
C LEU A 177 -11.16 17.36 -2.11
N TYR A 178 -11.88 17.49 -1.02
CA TYR A 178 -11.69 16.71 0.19
C TYR A 178 -12.55 15.45 0.16
N ASP A 179 -11.97 14.33 0.51
CA ASP A 179 -12.65 13.05 0.72
C ASP A 179 -12.54 12.62 2.19
N SER A 180 -13.67 12.55 2.86
CA SER A 180 -13.73 12.11 4.25
C SER A 180 -13.58 10.59 4.42
N ASN A 181 -13.80 9.82 3.35
CA ASN A 181 -13.72 8.36 3.36
C ASN A 181 -12.31 7.82 3.09
N SER A 182 -11.45 8.62 2.53
CA SER A 182 -10.02 8.33 2.39
C SER A 182 -9.23 8.73 3.64
N GLY A 183 -7.94 8.38 3.69
CA GLY A 183 -7.09 8.74 4.81
C GLY A 183 -5.63 8.43 4.58
N HIS A 184 -4.85 8.51 5.66
CA HIS A 184 -3.46 8.08 5.64
C HIS A 184 -3.08 7.37 6.94
N LEU A 185 -1.94 6.69 6.89
CA LEU A 185 -1.43 5.93 8.02
C LEU A 185 0.10 5.86 7.98
N HIS A 186 0.70 5.37 9.04
CA HIS A 186 2.12 5.03 9.06
C HIS A 186 2.37 3.70 8.32
N PRO A 187 2.92 3.71 7.10
CA PRO A 187 2.91 2.55 6.21
C PRO A 187 3.73 1.37 6.73
N LEU A 188 4.86 1.64 7.41
CA LEU A 188 5.67 0.58 7.99
C LEU A 188 4.96 -0.07 9.18
N ASN A 189 4.36 0.70 10.08
CA ASN A 189 3.60 0.16 11.22
C ASN A 189 2.38 -0.67 10.77
N TYR A 190 1.69 -0.24 9.72
CA TYR A 190 0.63 -1.05 9.12
C TYR A 190 1.14 -2.38 8.57
N THR A 191 2.26 -2.36 7.86
CA THR A 191 2.87 -3.57 7.29
C THR A 191 3.36 -4.52 8.39
N LEU A 192 3.98 -3.99 9.44
CA LEU A 192 4.41 -4.77 10.62
C LEU A 192 3.21 -5.37 11.37
N GLY A 193 2.12 -4.61 11.51
CA GLY A 193 0.89 -5.11 12.12
C GLY A 193 0.22 -6.24 11.32
N LEU A 194 0.26 -6.17 9.98
CA LEU A 194 -0.18 -7.28 9.14
C LEU A 194 0.69 -8.53 9.32
N ALA A 195 2.01 -8.37 9.52
CA ALA A 195 2.89 -9.50 9.80
C ALA A 195 2.53 -10.17 11.14
N ASP A 196 2.24 -9.39 12.18
CA ASP A 196 1.77 -9.91 13.46
C ASP A 196 0.46 -10.67 13.34
N ALA A 197 -0.48 -10.12 12.57
CA ALA A 197 -1.76 -10.77 12.32
C ALA A 197 -1.57 -12.11 11.59
N ALA A 198 -0.74 -12.11 10.54
CA ALA A 198 -0.43 -13.30 9.77
C ALA A 198 0.27 -14.38 10.61
N GLU A 199 1.26 -14.02 11.43
CA GLU A 199 1.96 -14.92 12.33
C GLU A 199 1.00 -15.54 13.36
N LYS A 200 0.15 -14.72 14.01
CA LYS A 200 -0.87 -15.20 14.96
C LYS A 200 -1.87 -16.16 14.33
N GLN A 201 -2.15 -15.99 13.03
CA GLN A 201 -3.00 -16.87 12.25
C GLN A 201 -2.28 -18.15 11.78
N GLY A 202 -0.99 -18.28 12.05
CA GLY A 202 -0.22 -19.49 11.76
C GLY A 202 0.57 -19.45 10.45
N VAL A 203 0.78 -18.28 9.87
CA VAL A 203 1.71 -18.10 8.73
C VAL A 203 3.15 -18.25 9.21
N PHE A 204 3.93 -19.08 8.53
CA PHE A 204 5.37 -19.20 8.75
C PHE A 204 6.10 -18.10 7.99
N ILE A 205 6.65 -17.11 8.70
CA ILE A 205 7.34 -15.96 8.12
C ILE A 205 8.85 -16.14 8.26
N TYR A 206 9.57 -15.88 7.17
CA TYR A 206 11.03 -15.93 7.14
C TYR A 206 11.58 -14.64 6.50
N GLU A 207 12.50 -13.98 7.19
CA GLU A 207 13.24 -12.81 6.72
C GLU A 207 14.63 -13.20 6.22
N LYS A 208 15.34 -12.25 5.59
CA LYS A 208 16.73 -12.45 5.08
C LYS A 208 16.81 -13.68 4.16
N THR A 209 15.71 -14.03 3.56
CA THR A 209 15.50 -15.27 2.77
C THR A 209 15.22 -14.91 1.31
N MET A 210 16.29 -14.61 0.59
CA MET A 210 16.20 -14.28 -0.84
C MET A 210 15.92 -15.54 -1.67
N VAL A 211 14.80 -15.52 -2.38
CA VAL A 211 14.49 -16.55 -3.37
C VAL A 211 15.39 -16.37 -4.60
N ARG A 212 16.01 -17.45 -5.03
CA ARG A 212 16.98 -17.49 -6.14
C ARG A 212 16.37 -18.00 -7.42
N GLU A 213 15.49 -19.00 -7.31
CA GLU A 213 14.94 -19.69 -8.45
C GLU A 213 13.56 -20.25 -8.09
N VAL A 214 12.68 -20.29 -9.06
CA VAL A 214 11.40 -21.02 -9.00
C VAL A 214 11.38 -22.03 -10.12
N ARG A 215 11.13 -23.28 -9.78
CA ARG A 215 10.96 -24.39 -10.74
C ARG A 215 9.52 -24.83 -10.75
N GLU A 216 8.91 -24.76 -11.92
CA GLU A 216 7.57 -25.28 -12.17
C GLU A 216 7.60 -26.82 -12.31
N GLY A 217 6.51 -27.49 -11.96
CA GLY A 217 6.37 -28.93 -12.03
C GLY A 217 5.04 -29.41 -11.44
N SER A 218 4.90 -30.65 -11.11
CA SER A 218 3.73 -31.22 -10.39
C SER A 218 3.52 -30.53 -9.02
N ARG A 219 4.60 -30.10 -8.41
CA ARG A 219 4.66 -29.13 -7.32
C ARG A 219 5.69 -28.08 -7.68
N ILE A 220 5.41 -26.83 -7.29
CA ILE A 220 6.32 -25.72 -7.49
C ILE A 220 7.43 -25.81 -6.45
N LYS A 221 8.69 -25.66 -6.87
CA LYS A 221 9.84 -25.63 -5.98
C LYS A 221 10.45 -24.24 -5.93
N VAL A 222 10.45 -23.65 -4.75
CA VAL A 222 11.00 -22.32 -4.48
C VAL A 222 12.36 -22.50 -3.80
N ILE A 223 13.43 -22.04 -4.44
CA ILE A 223 14.81 -22.28 -4.02
C ILE A 223 15.41 -21.01 -3.43
N THR A 224 15.96 -21.13 -2.23
CA THR A 224 16.70 -20.07 -1.52
C THR A 224 18.19 -20.42 -1.45
N SER A 225 18.99 -19.61 -0.75
CA SER A 225 20.42 -19.89 -0.51
C SER A 225 20.66 -21.03 0.48
N LYS A 226 19.72 -21.31 1.39
CA LYS A 226 19.89 -22.26 2.51
C LYS A 226 18.87 -23.41 2.51
N GLY A 227 18.00 -23.46 1.50
CA GLY A 227 17.00 -24.52 1.43
C GLY A 227 15.96 -24.30 0.35
N ASP A 228 14.93 -25.16 0.35
CA ASP A 228 13.86 -25.11 -0.63
C ASP A 228 12.48 -25.37 -0.03
N VAL A 229 11.46 -24.71 -0.59
CA VAL A 229 10.05 -24.90 -0.25
C VAL A 229 9.33 -25.54 -1.43
N SER A 230 8.60 -26.63 -1.18
CA SER A 230 7.70 -27.25 -2.15
C SER A 230 6.25 -26.82 -1.88
N CYS A 231 5.57 -26.22 -2.87
CA CYS A 231 4.20 -25.72 -2.69
C CYS A 231 3.28 -26.10 -3.86
N SER A 232 1.97 -26.05 -3.61
CA SER A 232 0.94 -26.25 -4.64
C SER A 232 0.67 -24.96 -5.40
N TYR A 233 0.73 -23.82 -4.70
CA TYR A 233 0.49 -22.49 -5.25
C TYR A 233 1.61 -21.54 -4.84
N LEU A 234 1.90 -20.59 -5.72
CA LEU A 234 2.92 -19.56 -5.51
C LEU A 234 2.33 -18.17 -5.74
N ILE A 235 2.55 -17.28 -4.78
CA ILE A 235 2.22 -15.85 -4.92
C ILE A 235 3.51 -15.05 -5.05
N LEU A 236 3.61 -14.27 -6.14
CA LEU A 236 4.73 -13.38 -6.40
C LEU A 236 4.33 -11.95 -5.96
N ALA A 237 4.74 -11.55 -4.77
CA ALA A 237 4.42 -10.24 -4.16
C ALA A 237 5.65 -9.35 -3.96
N GLY A 238 6.77 -9.62 -4.65
CA GLY A 238 8.04 -8.90 -4.52
C GLY A 238 8.15 -7.62 -5.34
N ASN A 239 7.05 -7.18 -5.98
CA ASN A 239 7.00 -5.95 -6.78
C ASN A 239 8.18 -5.85 -7.78
N ALA A 240 8.82 -4.68 -7.90
CA ALA A 240 9.96 -4.44 -8.79
C ALA A 240 11.23 -5.22 -8.39
N TYR A 241 11.25 -5.83 -7.21
CA TYR A 241 12.40 -6.60 -6.70
C TYR A 241 12.38 -8.09 -7.08
N LEU A 242 11.37 -8.54 -7.85
CA LEU A 242 11.27 -9.92 -8.38
C LEU A 242 12.24 -10.24 -9.53
N SER A 243 13.32 -9.48 -9.69
CA SER A 243 14.28 -9.64 -10.78
C SER A 243 14.86 -11.07 -10.81
N GLY A 244 14.78 -11.71 -11.99
CA GLY A 244 15.32 -13.06 -12.19
C GLY A 244 14.40 -14.23 -11.85
N ILE A 245 13.33 -14.03 -11.06
CA ILE A 245 12.41 -15.12 -10.67
C ILE A 245 11.41 -15.43 -11.78
N SER A 246 10.91 -14.39 -12.46
CA SER A 246 9.99 -14.53 -13.60
C SER A 246 10.38 -13.61 -14.73
N GLY A 247 10.95 -14.17 -15.78
CA GLY A 247 11.35 -13.40 -16.97
C GLY A 247 10.16 -12.74 -17.70
N GLN A 248 8.96 -13.30 -17.59
CA GLN A 248 7.74 -12.72 -18.17
C GLN A 248 7.30 -11.47 -17.41
N ILE A 249 7.31 -11.51 -16.10
CA ILE A 249 6.92 -10.38 -15.23
C ILE A 249 8.00 -9.29 -15.34
N HIS A 250 9.27 -9.64 -15.26
CA HIS A 250 10.37 -8.70 -15.31
C HIS A 250 10.32 -7.78 -16.56
N LYS A 251 9.97 -8.33 -17.72
CA LYS A 251 9.84 -7.55 -18.97
C LYS A 251 8.68 -6.56 -18.97
N LYS A 252 7.72 -6.68 -18.04
CA LYS A 252 6.54 -5.82 -17.92
C LYS A 252 6.62 -4.84 -16.76
N LEU A 253 7.66 -4.91 -15.94
CA LEU A 253 7.88 -4.02 -14.81
C LEU A 253 8.92 -2.95 -15.16
N MET A 254 8.57 -1.70 -14.93
CA MET A 254 9.48 -0.56 -15.01
C MET A 254 9.62 0.03 -13.60
N PRO A 255 10.75 -0.18 -12.92
CA PRO A 255 10.99 0.44 -11.63
C PRO A 255 11.12 1.96 -11.78
N VAL A 256 10.26 2.72 -11.09
CA VAL A 256 10.33 4.19 -11.04
C VAL A 256 10.61 4.59 -9.61
N GLY A 257 11.68 5.38 -9.42
CA GLY A 257 12.04 5.92 -8.11
C GLY A 257 11.14 7.10 -7.75
N THR A 258 10.56 7.05 -6.56
CA THR A 258 9.90 8.20 -5.92
C THR A 258 10.59 8.51 -4.60
N TYR A 259 10.47 9.74 -4.14
CA TYR A 259 11.24 10.21 -3.00
C TYR A 259 10.31 10.82 -1.94
N ILE A 260 10.64 10.58 -0.68
CA ILE A 260 9.96 11.17 0.47
C ILE A 260 11.00 11.96 1.27
N GLY A 261 10.69 13.21 1.55
CA GLY A 261 11.44 14.04 2.49
C GLY A 261 10.65 14.21 3.78
N ALA A 262 11.33 14.24 4.92
CA ALA A 262 10.78 14.61 6.20
C ALA A 262 11.44 15.88 6.70
N THR A 263 10.68 16.76 7.33
CA THR A 263 11.22 17.92 8.04
C THR A 263 11.65 17.52 9.45
N ASP A 264 12.38 18.40 10.11
CA ASP A 264 12.48 18.32 11.57
C ASP A 264 11.09 18.37 12.21
N PRO A 265 10.91 17.81 13.42
CA PRO A 265 9.63 17.85 14.12
C PRO A 265 9.14 19.29 14.32
N LEU A 266 7.99 19.62 13.74
CA LEU A 266 7.39 20.97 13.86
C LEU A 266 6.69 21.22 15.20
N GLY A 267 6.36 20.13 15.92
CA GLY A 267 5.47 20.16 17.07
C GLY A 267 3.99 20.22 16.68
N LYS A 268 3.12 19.78 17.59
CA LYS A 268 1.67 19.62 17.31
C LYS A 268 0.96 20.95 16.96
N GLU A 269 1.33 22.03 17.64
CA GLU A 269 0.71 23.35 17.41
C GLU A 269 1.00 23.85 15.98
N LYS A 270 2.28 23.84 15.59
CA LYS A 270 2.69 24.30 14.26
C LYS A 270 2.14 23.40 13.15
N ALA A 271 2.12 22.08 13.35
CA ALA A 271 1.55 21.16 12.38
C ALA A 271 0.05 21.41 12.16
N ARG A 272 -0.73 21.67 13.24
CA ARG A 272 -2.15 22.00 13.15
C ARG A 272 -2.43 23.41 12.63
N GLU A 273 -1.53 24.35 12.82
CA GLU A 273 -1.61 25.67 12.18
C GLU A 273 -1.51 25.54 10.64
N LEU A 274 -0.72 24.60 10.14
CA LEU A 274 -0.56 24.36 8.71
C LEU A 274 -1.71 23.55 8.11
N ILE A 275 -2.11 22.45 8.75
CA ILE A 275 -3.20 21.57 8.33
C ILE A 275 -4.03 21.21 9.56
N THR A 276 -5.22 21.80 9.66
CA THR A 276 -6.00 21.84 10.91
C THR A 276 -6.49 20.46 11.38
N ASN A 277 -6.83 19.57 10.45
CA ASN A 277 -7.38 18.23 10.70
C ASN A 277 -6.40 17.08 10.42
N ASN A 278 -5.14 17.40 10.17
CA ASN A 278 -4.09 16.40 9.85
C ASN A 278 -4.39 15.53 8.60
N MET A 279 -5.25 15.97 7.69
CA MET A 279 -5.53 15.27 6.44
C MET A 279 -4.28 15.15 5.57
N ALA A 280 -4.22 14.13 4.73
CA ALA A 280 -3.24 14.08 3.65
C ALA A 280 -3.63 15.05 2.53
N VAL A 281 -2.63 15.63 1.86
CA VAL A 281 -2.84 16.57 0.75
C VAL A 281 -1.98 16.14 -0.43
N ALA A 282 -2.59 16.02 -1.60
CA ALA A 282 -1.90 15.79 -2.86
C ALA A 282 -2.32 16.83 -3.88
N ASP A 283 -1.39 17.53 -4.52
CA ASP A 283 -1.77 18.35 -5.66
C ASP A 283 -1.97 17.51 -6.93
N ILE A 284 -2.84 17.98 -7.82
CA ILE A 284 -3.15 17.28 -9.08
C ILE A 284 -2.24 17.70 -10.24
N ASN A 285 -1.01 18.08 -9.94
CA ASN A 285 -0.01 18.24 -10.98
C ASN A 285 0.47 16.85 -11.41
N PHE A 286 0.48 16.64 -12.72
CA PHE A 286 1.20 15.49 -13.29
C PHE A 286 2.70 15.76 -13.17
N VAL A 287 3.42 14.85 -12.55
CA VAL A 287 4.88 14.88 -12.41
C VAL A 287 5.50 13.94 -13.43
#